data_554271e4a40cf91def0cabd2de00fa94
#
_entry.id   554271e4a40cf91def0cabd2de00fa94
#
_cell.length_a   1.000
_cell.length_b   1.000
_cell.length_c   1.000
_cell.angle_alpha   90.00
_cell.angle_beta   90.00
_cell.angle_gamma   90.00
#
_symmetry.space_group_name_H-M   'P 1'
#
loop_
_entity.id
_entity.type
_entity.pdbx_description
1 polymer ?
#
loop_
_entity_poly.entity_id
_entity_poly.type
_entity_poly.pdbx_seq_one_letter_code
_entity_poly.pdbx_strand_id
1 'polypeptide(L)'
;LTSFKTAQLATNLSFIDKVLFVVDRKDLDYQTMKEYDRFEKGAANGNRSTKILQKQLEDDSIRIIVTTIQKLSEFVKRNKTHPAFTKHLVLIFDECHRSQFGDMHKLIVDNFKNYHLFGFTGTPIFAKNATNKSNPDFCTTEQAFGEKLHTYTIVDAINDGNVLPFRIDYVNTVKPKEGMTDKEVNAINTEEALASHERVSNVVSYIIEH
;
A
#
# COMPACT_ATOMS: atom_id res chain seq x y z
N LEU A 1 7.09 8.56 -7.24
CA LEU A 1 8.09 9.64 -7.30
C LEU A 1 8.43 10.19 -5.91
N THR A 2 7.45 10.56 -5.09
CA THR A 2 7.67 11.10 -3.73
C THR A 2 8.39 10.09 -2.83
N SER A 3 7.98 8.83 -2.84
CA SER A 3 8.61 7.75 -2.07
C SER A 3 10.07 7.52 -2.45
N PHE A 4 10.38 7.59 -3.75
CA PHE A 4 11.77 7.52 -4.21
C PHE A 4 12.60 8.73 -3.77
N LYS A 5 12.04 9.95 -3.88
CA LYS A 5 12.73 11.15 -3.41
C LYS A 5 13.00 11.11 -1.91
N THR A 6 12.06 10.57 -1.13
CA THR A 6 12.26 10.30 0.30
C THR A 6 13.43 9.34 0.52
N ALA A 7 13.50 8.24 -0.23
CA ALA A 7 14.61 7.28 -0.17
C ALA A 7 15.95 7.94 -0.50
N GLN A 8 16.01 8.70 -1.58
CA GLN A 8 17.21 9.41 -2.03
C GLN A 8 17.69 10.44 -1.00
N LEU A 9 16.79 11.22 -0.43
CA LEU A 9 17.13 12.19 0.60
C LEU A 9 17.62 11.51 1.88
N ALA A 10 17.01 10.40 2.26
CA ALA A 10 17.41 9.62 3.43
C ALA A 10 18.83 9.07 3.30
N THR A 11 19.26 8.65 2.10
CA THR A 11 20.64 8.18 1.89
C THR A 11 21.70 9.28 2.04
N ASN A 12 21.33 10.55 1.97
CA ASN A 12 22.27 11.67 2.21
C ASN A 12 22.52 11.93 3.70
N LEU A 13 21.73 11.34 4.59
CA LEU A 13 21.91 11.46 6.03
C LEU A 13 23.02 10.51 6.49
N SER A 14 24.03 11.04 7.16
CA SER A 14 25.22 10.28 7.56
C SER A 14 24.94 9.17 8.58
N PHE A 15 23.86 9.30 9.34
CA PHE A 15 23.46 8.31 10.36
C PHE A 15 22.55 7.20 9.80
N ILE A 16 22.09 7.30 8.56
CA ILE A 16 21.28 6.24 7.91
C ILE A 16 22.21 5.30 7.17
N ASP A 17 22.18 4.02 7.52
CA ASP A 17 22.96 2.98 6.86
C ASP A 17 22.34 2.54 5.54
N LYS A 18 21.04 2.28 5.54
CA LYS A 18 20.31 1.79 4.35
C LYS A 18 18.86 2.25 4.33
N VAL A 19 18.30 2.27 3.13
CA VAL A 19 16.87 2.46 2.87
C VAL A 19 16.30 1.17 2.28
N LEU A 20 15.27 0.61 2.91
CA LEU A 20 14.52 -0.53 2.41
C LEU A 20 13.17 -0.07 1.88
N PHE A 21 12.98 -0.22 0.59
CA PHE A 21 11.70 0.03 -0.05
C PHE A 21 10.93 -1.28 -0.15
N VAL A 22 9.84 -1.38 0.61
CA VAL A 22 9.08 -2.60 0.81
C VAL A 22 7.76 -2.52 0.06
N VAL A 23 7.57 -3.43 -0.90
CA VAL A 23 6.34 -3.53 -1.70
C VAL A 23 5.57 -4.82 -1.35
N ASP A 24 4.26 -4.81 -1.57
CA ASP A 24 3.41 -5.96 -1.27
C ASP A 24 3.51 -7.08 -2.31
N ARG A 25 3.54 -6.72 -3.60
CA ARG A 25 3.45 -7.68 -4.71
C ARG A 25 4.75 -7.87 -5.46
N LYS A 26 5.04 -9.11 -5.89
CA LYS A 26 6.21 -9.43 -6.72
C LYS A 26 6.26 -8.65 -8.03
N ASP A 27 5.12 -8.37 -8.63
CA ASP A 27 5.03 -7.64 -9.90
C ASP A 27 5.38 -6.16 -9.73
N LEU A 28 5.02 -5.56 -8.59
CA LEU A 28 5.40 -4.19 -8.25
C LEU A 28 6.89 -4.06 -7.98
N ASP A 29 7.55 -5.09 -7.46
CA ASP A 29 9.00 -5.13 -7.25
C ASP A 29 9.75 -4.79 -8.55
N TYR A 30 9.39 -5.42 -9.68
CA TYR A 30 10.03 -5.17 -10.97
C TYR A 30 9.75 -3.78 -11.54
N GLN A 31 8.52 -3.31 -11.47
CA GLN A 31 8.14 -1.97 -11.94
C GLN A 31 8.80 -0.88 -11.10
N THR A 32 8.76 -1.04 -9.79
CA THR A 32 9.40 -0.13 -8.84
C THR A 32 10.90 -0.05 -9.08
N MET A 33 11.55 -1.17 -9.33
CA MET A 33 12.96 -1.21 -9.67
C MET A 33 13.28 -0.45 -10.97
N LYS A 34 12.48 -0.66 -12.02
CA LYS A 34 12.65 0.07 -13.29
C LYS A 34 12.50 1.59 -13.09
N GLU A 35 11.53 2.01 -12.30
CA GLU A 35 11.35 3.44 -12.03
C GLU A 35 12.52 3.99 -11.20
N TYR A 36 13.02 3.23 -10.24
CA TYR A 36 14.18 3.65 -9.45
C TYR A 36 15.47 3.73 -10.29
N ASP A 37 15.70 2.76 -11.18
CA ASP A 37 16.84 2.78 -12.10
C ASP A 37 16.77 3.92 -13.12
N ARG A 38 15.57 4.46 -13.41
CA ARG A 38 15.43 5.66 -14.25
C ARG A 38 15.89 6.93 -13.54
N PHE A 39 15.70 7.00 -12.23
CA PHE A 39 16.07 8.18 -11.44
C PHE A 39 17.53 8.12 -10.98
N GLU A 40 18.03 6.93 -10.68
CA GLU A 40 19.42 6.72 -10.25
C GLU A 40 19.86 5.30 -10.65
N LYS A 41 20.74 5.22 -11.63
CA LYS A 41 21.19 3.96 -12.22
C LYS A 41 21.91 3.10 -11.18
N GLY A 42 21.39 1.91 -10.92
CA GLY A 42 21.93 0.97 -9.92
C GLY A 42 21.45 1.21 -8.48
N ALA A 43 20.57 2.19 -8.24
CA ALA A 43 20.01 2.45 -6.91
C ALA A 43 19.12 1.31 -6.41
N ALA A 44 18.45 0.59 -7.32
CA ALA A 44 17.58 -0.52 -6.98
C ALA A 44 18.14 -1.83 -7.56
N ASN A 45 18.89 -2.55 -6.75
CA ASN A 45 19.31 -3.90 -7.11
C ASN A 45 18.19 -4.88 -6.74
N GLY A 46 17.47 -5.37 -7.76
CA GLY A 46 16.40 -6.35 -7.56
C GLY A 46 16.90 -7.61 -6.88
N ASN A 47 16.21 -8.01 -5.83
CA ASN A 47 16.51 -9.28 -5.20
C ASN A 47 15.51 -10.36 -5.68
N ARG A 48 16.01 -11.33 -6.42
CA ARG A 48 15.22 -12.48 -6.88
C ARG A 48 15.08 -13.56 -5.80
N SER A 49 15.86 -13.48 -4.71
CA SER A 49 15.84 -14.46 -3.63
C SER A 49 16.24 -13.84 -2.29
N THR A 50 15.85 -14.49 -1.18
CA THR A 50 16.24 -14.09 0.17
C THR A 50 17.77 -14.06 0.37
N LYS A 51 18.51 -14.92 -0.35
CA LYS A 51 20.00 -14.93 -0.30
C LYS A 51 20.60 -13.67 -0.92
N ILE A 52 19.99 -13.15 -2.00
CA ILE A 52 20.42 -11.90 -2.62
C ILE A 52 20.10 -10.73 -1.69
N LEU A 53 18.90 -10.70 -1.10
CA LEU A 53 18.54 -9.70 -0.09
C LEU A 53 19.54 -9.67 1.07
N GLN A 54 19.95 -10.84 1.58
CA GLN A 54 20.95 -10.93 2.62
C GLN A 54 22.28 -10.29 2.21
N LYS A 55 22.80 -10.63 1.01
CA LYS A 55 24.05 -10.02 0.49
C LYS A 55 23.92 -8.49 0.36
N GLN A 56 22.79 -8.00 -0.12
CA GLN A 56 22.55 -6.55 -0.23
C GLN A 56 22.49 -5.86 1.15
N LEU A 57 21.95 -6.52 2.16
CA LEU A 57 21.96 -6.01 3.54
C LEU A 57 23.36 -5.98 4.16
N GLU A 58 24.24 -6.92 3.77
CA GLU A 58 25.62 -7.02 4.21
C GLU A 58 26.54 -6.03 3.47
N ASP A 59 26.27 -5.72 2.20
CA ASP A 59 27.09 -4.86 1.34
C ASP A 59 26.84 -3.38 1.63
N ASP A 60 27.77 -2.69 2.27
CA ASP A 60 27.64 -1.28 2.64
C ASP A 60 27.65 -0.31 1.45
N SER A 61 28.06 -0.75 0.26
CA SER A 61 27.99 0.05 -0.96
C SER A 61 26.56 0.23 -1.49
N ILE A 62 25.65 -0.70 -1.14
CA ILE A 62 24.26 -0.68 -1.54
C ILE A 62 23.44 0.06 -0.50
N ARG A 63 23.03 1.30 -0.79
CA ARG A 63 22.30 2.16 0.14
C ARG A 63 20.77 1.98 0.05
N ILE A 64 20.23 1.71 -1.15
CA ILE A 64 18.79 1.51 -1.39
C ILE A 64 18.55 0.07 -1.82
N ILE A 65 17.62 -0.61 -1.15
CA ILE A 65 17.23 -1.99 -1.44
C ILE A 65 15.71 -2.03 -1.66
N VAL A 66 15.27 -2.49 -2.83
CA VAL A 66 13.85 -2.74 -3.12
C VAL A 66 13.56 -4.21 -2.87
N THR A 67 12.57 -4.50 -2.04
CA THR A 67 12.20 -5.88 -1.69
C THR A 67 10.70 -6.03 -1.48
N THR A 68 10.21 -7.25 -1.45
CA THR A 68 8.83 -7.52 -1.05
C THR A 68 8.74 -7.80 0.45
N ILE A 69 7.58 -7.52 1.06
CA ILE A 69 7.34 -7.81 2.48
C ILE A 69 7.54 -9.30 2.79
N GLN A 70 7.18 -10.20 1.85
CA GLN A 70 7.35 -11.64 2.01
C GLN A 70 8.84 -12.03 2.10
N LYS A 71 9.68 -11.50 1.21
CA LYS A 71 11.13 -11.77 1.21
C LYS A 71 11.79 -11.23 2.48
N LEU A 72 11.43 -10.01 2.88
CA LEU A 72 11.97 -9.40 4.08
C LEU A 72 11.54 -10.17 5.35
N SER A 73 10.27 -10.54 5.45
CA SER A 73 9.75 -11.37 6.54
C SER A 73 10.44 -12.74 6.61
N GLU A 74 10.66 -13.39 5.46
CA GLU A 74 11.36 -14.67 5.40
C GLU A 74 12.84 -14.54 5.81
N PHE A 75 13.50 -13.45 5.41
CA PHE A 75 14.86 -13.13 5.87
C PHE A 75 14.90 -13.01 7.40
N VAL A 76 13.98 -12.24 7.98
CA VAL A 76 13.90 -12.06 9.45
C VAL A 76 13.66 -13.39 10.16
N LYS A 77 12.76 -14.24 9.67
CA LYS A 77 12.47 -15.56 10.26
C LYS A 77 13.70 -16.46 10.30
N ARG A 78 14.51 -16.42 9.25
CA ARG A 78 15.70 -17.30 9.13
C ARG A 78 16.93 -16.79 9.85
N ASN A 79 17.02 -15.49 10.12
CA ASN A 79 18.26 -14.85 10.57
C ASN A 79 18.05 -14.01 11.85
N LYS A 80 17.61 -14.63 12.94
CA LYS A 80 17.20 -13.95 14.19
C LYS A 80 18.25 -13.04 14.84
N THR A 81 19.53 -13.22 14.54
CA THR A 81 20.65 -12.48 15.15
C THR A 81 21.53 -11.77 14.12
N HIS A 82 20.99 -11.50 12.94
CA HIS A 82 21.77 -10.91 11.84
C HIS A 82 22.20 -9.46 12.16
N PRO A 83 23.45 -9.06 11.84
CA PRO A 83 23.93 -7.69 12.10
C PRO A 83 23.10 -6.58 11.46
N ALA A 84 22.41 -6.85 10.35
CA ALA A 84 21.53 -5.88 9.71
C ALA A 84 20.42 -5.35 10.64
N PHE A 85 20.03 -6.08 11.67
CA PHE A 85 18.99 -5.64 12.62
C PHE A 85 19.43 -4.52 13.56
N THR A 86 20.73 -4.25 13.64
CA THR A 86 21.28 -3.16 14.44
C THR A 86 21.63 -1.93 13.62
N LYS A 87 21.60 -2.03 12.27
CA LYS A 87 21.81 -0.90 11.36
C LYS A 87 20.69 0.12 11.51
N HIS A 88 21.00 1.38 11.27
CA HIS A 88 20.02 2.46 11.25
C HIS A 88 19.36 2.54 9.86
N LEU A 89 18.10 2.19 9.80
CA LEU A 89 17.37 2.00 8.55
C LEU A 89 16.26 3.03 8.35
N VAL A 90 15.94 3.27 7.09
CA VAL A 90 14.66 3.85 6.69
C VAL A 90 13.85 2.76 5.99
N LEU A 91 12.67 2.46 6.53
CA LEU A 91 11.71 1.52 5.97
C LEU A 91 10.61 2.30 5.27
N ILE A 92 10.47 2.12 3.97
CA ILE A 92 9.42 2.75 3.16
C ILE A 92 8.49 1.65 2.66
N PHE A 93 7.22 1.68 3.10
CA PHE A 93 6.19 0.75 2.65
C PHE A 93 5.31 1.42 1.60
N ASP A 94 5.28 0.85 0.41
CA ASP A 94 4.35 1.23 -0.63
C ASP A 94 3.05 0.42 -0.52
N GLU A 95 1.91 1.03 -0.88
CA GLU A 95 0.57 0.48 -0.67
C GLU A 95 0.40 -0.06 0.77
N CYS A 96 0.85 0.73 1.74
CA CYS A 96 1.04 0.29 3.12
C CYS A 96 -0.25 -0.20 3.79
N HIS A 97 -1.44 0.23 3.33
CA HIS A 97 -2.74 -0.26 3.79
C HIS A 97 -2.91 -1.79 3.62
N ARG A 98 -2.18 -2.42 2.69
CA ARG A 98 -2.24 -3.87 2.45
C ARG A 98 -1.37 -4.67 3.42
N SER A 99 -0.30 -4.07 3.89
CA SER A 99 0.73 -4.75 4.67
C SER A 99 0.68 -4.44 6.17
N GLN A 100 0.04 -3.33 6.57
CA GLN A 100 0.12 -2.77 7.92
C GLN A 100 -0.47 -3.65 9.04
N PHE A 101 -1.39 -4.56 8.72
CA PHE A 101 -2.08 -5.39 9.73
C PHE A 101 -1.60 -6.83 9.80
N GLY A 102 -0.61 -7.20 8.99
CA GLY A 102 -0.16 -8.58 8.90
C GLY A 102 0.97 -8.91 9.89
N ASP A 103 1.04 -10.19 10.26
CA ASP A 103 2.14 -10.75 11.07
C ASP A 103 3.51 -10.45 10.46
N MET A 104 3.59 -10.30 9.13
CA MET A 104 4.84 -9.96 8.43
C MET A 104 5.33 -8.55 8.76
N HIS A 105 4.42 -7.55 8.81
CA HIS A 105 4.78 -6.19 9.20
C HIS A 105 5.27 -6.16 10.64
N LYS A 106 4.50 -6.74 11.57
CA LYS A 106 4.88 -6.84 12.97
C LYS A 106 6.23 -7.52 13.15
N LEU A 107 6.45 -8.64 12.48
CA LEU A 107 7.72 -9.37 12.53
C LEU A 107 8.90 -8.50 12.08
N ILE A 108 8.73 -7.66 11.05
CA ILE A 108 9.78 -6.77 10.56
C ILE A 108 10.07 -5.69 11.60
N VAL A 109 9.07 -4.96 12.05
CA VAL A 109 9.26 -3.83 12.98
C VAL A 109 9.75 -4.27 14.36
N ASP A 110 9.39 -5.45 14.83
CA ASP A 110 9.86 -6.01 16.11
C ASP A 110 11.35 -6.43 16.08
N ASN A 111 11.90 -6.75 14.90
CA ASN A 111 13.27 -7.25 14.80
C ASN A 111 14.30 -6.17 14.45
N PHE A 112 13.95 -5.17 13.64
CA PHE A 112 14.83 -4.03 13.41
C PHE A 112 14.78 -3.06 14.60
N LYS A 113 15.93 -2.67 15.13
CA LYS A 113 16.01 -1.88 16.39
C LYS A 113 16.07 -0.38 16.16
N ASN A 114 16.73 0.05 15.08
CA ASN A 114 16.97 1.45 14.77
C ASN A 114 16.40 1.74 13.39
N TYR A 115 15.18 2.27 13.34
CA TYR A 115 14.57 2.57 12.05
C TYR A 115 13.63 3.78 12.09
N HIS A 116 13.47 4.41 10.94
CA HIS A 116 12.38 5.33 10.63
C HIS A 116 11.43 4.63 9.67
N LEU A 117 10.12 4.80 9.90
CA LEU A 117 9.07 4.11 9.16
C LEU A 117 8.21 5.12 8.40
N PHE A 118 8.08 4.92 7.08
CA PHE A 118 7.22 5.70 6.21
C PHE A 118 6.25 4.79 5.47
N GLY A 119 4.95 5.15 5.49
CA GLY A 119 3.90 4.49 4.74
C GLY A 119 3.37 5.39 3.63
N PHE A 120 3.30 4.89 2.40
CA PHE A 120 2.67 5.53 1.25
C PHE A 120 1.43 4.74 0.85
N THR A 121 0.30 5.41 0.70
CA THR A 121 -0.95 4.76 0.29
C THR A 121 -1.95 5.76 -0.29
N GLY A 122 -2.67 5.35 -1.32
CA GLY A 122 -3.82 6.08 -1.84
C GLY A 122 -5.11 5.85 -1.05
N THR A 123 -5.15 4.81 -0.18
CA THR A 123 -6.35 4.39 0.55
C THR A 123 -6.06 4.13 2.03
N PRO A 124 -5.78 5.20 2.82
CA PRO A 124 -5.50 5.04 4.26
C PRO A 124 -6.72 4.48 5.00
N ILE A 125 -6.45 3.69 6.04
CA ILE A 125 -7.49 3.12 6.90
C ILE A 125 -7.65 4.02 8.13
N PHE A 126 -8.84 4.56 8.27
CA PHE A 126 -9.25 5.41 9.39
C PHE A 126 -10.06 4.60 10.41
N ALA A 127 -10.23 5.11 11.63
CA ALA A 127 -11.01 4.44 12.68
C ALA A 127 -12.43 4.04 12.25
N LYS A 128 -13.08 4.88 11.41
CA LYS A 128 -14.45 4.63 10.93
C LYS A 128 -14.59 3.47 9.92
N ASN A 129 -13.51 3.08 9.26
CA ASN A 129 -13.50 1.99 8.27
C ASN A 129 -12.51 0.87 8.64
N ALA A 130 -11.97 0.90 9.86
CA ALA A 130 -11.18 -0.19 10.42
C ALA A 130 -12.08 -1.41 10.68
N THR A 131 -11.58 -2.59 10.30
CA THR A 131 -12.29 -3.84 10.57
C THR A 131 -11.83 -4.44 11.89
N ASN A 132 -12.79 -4.84 12.74
CA ASN A 132 -12.53 -5.43 14.08
C ASN A 132 -11.81 -6.79 14.05
N LYS A 133 -11.50 -7.33 12.87
CA LYS A 133 -10.80 -8.62 12.69
C LYS A 133 -9.27 -8.49 12.70
N SER A 134 -8.77 -7.28 12.69
CA SER A 134 -7.34 -6.99 12.65
C SER A 134 -6.77 -6.88 14.07
N ASN A 135 -5.46 -7.03 14.19
CA ASN A 135 -4.75 -6.85 15.46
C ASN A 135 -5.16 -5.50 16.11
N PRO A 136 -5.64 -5.49 17.36
CA PRO A 136 -6.10 -4.26 18.02
C PRO A 136 -5.05 -3.14 18.08
N ASP A 137 -3.76 -3.50 18.04
CA ASP A 137 -2.66 -2.55 18.10
C ASP A 137 -2.39 -1.83 16.74
N PHE A 138 -2.95 -2.33 15.63
CA PHE A 138 -2.70 -1.84 14.28
C PHE A 138 -3.98 -1.77 13.44
N CYS A 139 -5.05 -1.21 13.98
CA CYS A 139 -6.34 -1.13 13.27
C CYS A 139 -6.39 -0.01 12.22
N THR A 140 -5.57 1.02 12.36
CA THR A 140 -5.53 2.19 11.46
C THR A 140 -4.16 2.40 10.87
N THR A 141 -4.09 3.16 9.76
CA THR A 141 -2.80 3.53 9.15
C THR A 141 -1.95 4.38 10.10
N GLU A 142 -2.57 5.27 10.85
CA GLU A 142 -1.89 6.11 11.84
C GLU A 142 -1.28 5.29 12.98
N GLN A 143 -1.97 4.26 13.49
CA GLN A 143 -1.42 3.37 14.50
C GLN A 143 -0.21 2.57 13.99
N ALA A 144 -0.22 2.20 12.71
CA ALA A 144 0.85 1.39 12.12
C ALA A 144 2.07 2.22 11.69
N PHE A 145 1.89 3.46 11.25
CA PHE A 145 2.93 4.29 10.62
C PHE A 145 3.15 5.64 11.31
N GLY A 146 2.34 5.98 12.32
CA GLY A 146 2.42 7.28 12.99
C GLY A 146 1.62 8.36 12.30
N GLU A 147 1.90 9.61 12.65
CA GLU A 147 1.18 10.79 12.18
C GLU A 147 1.21 10.95 10.65
N LYS A 148 0.08 11.39 10.09
CA LYS A 148 -0.03 11.70 8.68
C LYS A 148 0.76 12.96 8.32
N LEU A 149 1.84 12.79 7.56
CA LEU A 149 2.76 13.87 7.19
C LEU A 149 2.27 14.71 6.00
N HIS A 150 1.62 14.07 5.01
CA HIS A 150 1.19 14.73 3.78
C HIS A 150 -0.01 14.04 3.15
N THR A 151 -0.83 14.82 2.45
CA THR A 151 -1.95 14.33 1.63
C THR A 151 -1.98 15.09 0.32
N TYR A 152 -2.16 14.36 -0.78
CA TYR A 152 -2.42 14.89 -2.11
C TYR A 152 -3.64 14.16 -2.67
N THR A 153 -4.78 14.84 -2.66
CA THR A 153 -6.06 14.27 -3.04
C THR A 153 -6.33 14.46 -4.54
N ILE A 154 -7.38 13.79 -5.05
CA ILE A 154 -7.84 14.01 -6.42
C ILE A 154 -8.30 15.47 -6.64
N VAL A 155 -8.80 16.12 -5.62
CA VAL A 155 -9.19 17.54 -5.69
C VAL A 155 -7.96 18.42 -5.88
N ASP A 156 -6.88 18.15 -5.13
CA ASP A 156 -5.60 18.85 -5.29
C ASP A 156 -5.05 18.63 -6.71
N ALA A 157 -5.10 17.39 -7.19
CA ALA A 157 -4.63 17.02 -8.54
C ALA A 157 -5.43 17.70 -9.67
N ILE A 158 -6.73 17.90 -9.50
CA ILE A 158 -7.58 18.64 -10.45
C ILE A 158 -7.22 20.12 -10.41
N ASN A 159 -7.07 20.70 -9.22
CA ASN A 159 -6.72 22.11 -9.05
C ASN A 159 -5.35 22.43 -9.65
N ASP A 160 -4.40 21.50 -9.53
CA ASP A 160 -3.05 21.61 -10.11
C ASP A 160 -3.01 21.31 -11.63
N GLY A 161 -4.14 20.92 -12.25
CA GLY A 161 -4.22 20.54 -13.66
C GLY A 161 -3.55 19.21 -14.01
N ASN A 162 -3.21 18.38 -13.03
CA ASN A 162 -2.60 17.06 -13.22
C ASN A 162 -3.63 15.98 -13.56
N VAL A 163 -4.90 16.20 -13.22
CA VAL A 163 -6.04 15.30 -13.51
C VAL A 163 -7.18 16.13 -14.05
N LEU A 164 -7.87 15.59 -15.06
CA LEU A 164 -9.07 16.23 -15.60
C LEU A 164 -10.23 16.17 -14.58
N PRO A 165 -11.06 17.21 -14.50
CA PRO A 165 -12.26 17.16 -13.68
C PRO A 165 -13.20 16.06 -14.18
N PHE A 166 -13.93 15.44 -13.27
CA PHE A 166 -14.91 14.39 -13.60
C PHE A 166 -16.27 14.74 -13.00
N ARG A 167 -17.31 14.18 -13.62
CA ARG A 167 -18.66 14.22 -13.11
C ARG A 167 -19.08 12.82 -12.67
N ILE A 168 -19.84 12.73 -11.59
CA ILE A 168 -20.44 11.49 -11.12
C ILE A 168 -21.94 11.57 -11.39
N ASP A 169 -22.43 10.64 -12.20
CA ASP A 169 -23.85 10.45 -12.45
C ASP A 169 -24.35 9.21 -11.68
N TYR A 170 -25.38 9.39 -10.86
CA TYR A 170 -25.98 8.31 -10.10
C TYR A 170 -27.18 7.76 -10.88
N VAL A 171 -27.11 6.49 -11.27
CA VAL A 171 -28.15 5.80 -12.01
C VAL A 171 -28.82 4.77 -11.11
N ASN A 172 -30.13 4.90 -10.91
CA ASN A 172 -30.92 3.92 -10.19
C ASN A 172 -31.21 2.70 -11.08
N THR A 173 -30.48 1.62 -10.85
CA THR A 173 -30.58 0.37 -11.64
C THR A 173 -31.51 -0.67 -11.01
N VAL A 174 -31.98 -0.45 -9.77
CA VAL A 174 -32.94 -1.30 -9.07
C VAL A 174 -34.17 -0.46 -8.74
N LYS A 175 -35.30 -0.78 -9.34
CA LYS A 175 -36.57 -0.12 -9.04
C LYS A 175 -37.40 -1.00 -8.11
N PRO A 176 -37.75 -0.55 -6.89
CA PRO A 176 -38.72 -1.28 -6.06
C PRO A 176 -40.06 -1.35 -6.79
N LYS A 177 -40.80 -2.47 -6.65
CA LYS A 177 -42.16 -2.59 -7.19
C LYS A 177 -43.05 -1.53 -6.51
N GLU A 178 -43.95 -0.93 -7.28
CA GLU A 178 -44.95 0.01 -6.75
C GLU A 178 -45.75 -0.64 -5.61
N GLY A 179 -45.85 0.04 -4.46
CA GLY A 179 -46.60 -0.46 -3.30
C GLY A 179 -45.78 -1.24 -2.26
N MET A 180 -44.49 -1.41 -2.44
CA MET A 180 -43.62 -2.03 -1.39
C MET A 180 -43.48 -1.10 -0.18
N THR A 181 -43.58 -1.69 1.02
CA THR A 181 -43.33 -0.98 2.29
C THR A 181 -41.83 -0.92 2.62
N ASP A 182 -41.40 0.03 3.46
CA ASP A 182 -40.00 0.15 3.93
C ASP A 182 -39.48 -1.14 4.56
N LYS A 183 -40.36 -1.94 5.20
CA LYS A 183 -40.00 -3.23 5.78
C LYS A 183 -39.65 -4.29 4.72
N GLU A 184 -40.40 -4.30 3.60
CA GLU A 184 -40.17 -5.21 2.49
C GLU A 184 -38.92 -4.81 1.71
N VAL A 185 -38.64 -3.52 1.58
CA VAL A 185 -37.38 -3.02 0.99
C VAL A 185 -36.16 -3.43 1.83
N ASN A 186 -36.25 -3.37 3.16
CA ASN A 186 -35.18 -3.82 4.06
C ASN A 186 -34.98 -5.34 4.09
N ALA A 187 -35.95 -6.12 3.63
CA ALA A 187 -35.88 -7.58 3.54
C ALA A 187 -35.36 -8.11 2.19
N ILE A 188 -35.04 -7.21 1.23
CA ILE A 188 -34.50 -7.61 -0.07
C ILE A 188 -33.13 -8.26 0.11
N ASN A 189 -32.96 -9.47 -0.45
CA ASN A 189 -31.65 -10.10 -0.60
C ASN A 189 -30.79 -9.25 -1.55
N THR A 190 -29.86 -8.49 -0.97
CA THR A 190 -29.03 -7.53 -1.73
C THR A 190 -28.20 -8.21 -2.81
N GLU A 191 -27.68 -9.43 -2.55
CA GLU A 191 -26.89 -10.18 -3.54
C GLU A 191 -27.73 -10.59 -4.74
N GLU A 192 -28.93 -11.12 -4.49
CA GLU A 192 -29.88 -11.51 -5.55
C GLU A 192 -30.34 -10.31 -6.36
N ALA A 193 -30.67 -9.20 -5.70
CA ALA A 193 -31.08 -7.97 -6.37
C ALA A 193 -29.96 -7.38 -7.23
N LEU A 194 -28.72 -7.40 -6.74
CA LEU A 194 -27.55 -6.91 -7.47
C LEU A 194 -27.16 -7.81 -8.66
N ALA A 195 -27.42 -9.13 -8.58
CA ALA A 195 -27.15 -10.10 -9.64
C ALA A 195 -28.34 -10.30 -10.59
N SER A 196 -29.48 -9.63 -10.37
CA SER A 196 -30.68 -9.80 -11.20
C SER A 196 -30.41 -9.45 -12.67
N HIS A 197 -30.96 -10.26 -13.58
CA HIS A 197 -30.81 -10.07 -15.02
C HIS A 197 -31.32 -8.68 -15.47
N GLU A 198 -32.41 -8.20 -14.89
CA GLU A 198 -32.98 -6.89 -15.19
C GLU A 198 -32.01 -5.75 -14.85
N ARG A 199 -31.40 -5.80 -13.65
CA ARG A 199 -30.39 -4.81 -13.25
C ARG A 199 -29.17 -4.83 -14.15
N VAL A 200 -28.64 -6.01 -14.44
CA VAL A 200 -27.47 -6.17 -15.32
C VAL A 200 -27.77 -5.62 -16.71
N SER A 201 -28.96 -5.92 -17.27
CA SER A 201 -29.41 -5.38 -18.56
C SER A 201 -29.48 -3.85 -18.53
N ASN A 202 -30.08 -3.26 -17.48
CA ASN A 202 -30.17 -1.79 -17.34
C ASN A 202 -28.79 -1.13 -17.25
N VAL A 203 -27.83 -1.74 -16.53
CA VAL A 203 -26.45 -1.26 -16.44
C VAL A 203 -25.76 -1.29 -17.80
N VAL A 204 -25.89 -2.41 -18.53
CA VAL A 204 -25.29 -2.57 -19.86
C VAL A 204 -25.89 -1.57 -20.85
N SER A 205 -27.23 -1.41 -20.87
CA SER A 205 -27.89 -0.43 -21.74
C SER A 205 -27.40 0.99 -21.46
N TYR A 206 -27.29 1.37 -20.18
CA TYR A 206 -26.78 2.69 -19.81
C TYR A 206 -25.34 2.93 -20.29
N ILE A 207 -24.46 1.92 -20.15
CA ILE A 207 -23.05 2.02 -20.60
C ILE A 207 -22.95 2.16 -22.12
N ILE A 208 -23.86 1.51 -22.88
CA ILE A 208 -23.84 1.55 -24.35
C ILE A 208 -24.38 2.90 -24.88
N GLU A 209 -25.32 3.51 -24.15
CA GLU A 209 -25.96 4.77 -24.55
C GLU A 209 -25.13 6.02 -24.20
N HIS A 210 -24.19 5.92 -23.27
CA HIS A 210 -23.38 7.04 -22.75
C HIS A 210 -21.86 6.77 -22.83
#